data_c4c75b55c63b223adf030a47c2baed9a
#
_entry.id   c4c75b55c63b223adf030a47c2baed9a
#
_cell.length_a   1.000
_cell.length_b   1.000
_cell.length_c   1.000
_cell.angle_alpha   90.00
_cell.angle_beta   90.00
_cell.angle_gamma   90.00
#
_symmetry.space_group_name_H-M   'P 1'
#
loop_
_entity.id
_entity.type
_entity.pdbx_description
1 polymer ?
#
loop_
_entity_poly.entity_id
_entity_poly.type
_entity_poly.pdbx_seq_one_letter_code
_entity_poly.pdbx_strand_id
1 'polypeptide(L)'
;AWELQQRDAIAPHDCLGSNVHVHVKGQVVKRVVPRENEAVNETWLSDRDRFAYQGLKSEQRLLTPRVRENGQWRDCDWDTAFRVASA
;
A
#
# COMPACT_ATOMS: atom_id res chain seq x y z
N ALA A 1 14.54 10.19 -13.69
CA ALA A 1 14.67 9.93 -12.80
C ALA A 1 15.60 10.37 -11.68
N TRP A 2 16.51 11.33 -11.91
CA TRP A 2 17.35 11.86 -10.83
C TRP A 2 16.55 12.64 -9.78
N GLU A 3 15.33 13.07 -10.09
CA GLU A 3 14.46 13.75 -9.12
C GLU A 3 13.72 12.77 -8.20
N LEU A 4 13.76 11.47 -8.49
CA LEU A 4 13.03 10.48 -7.71
C LEU A 4 13.81 10.12 -6.45
N GLN A 5 13.10 10.07 -5.33
CA GLN A 5 13.61 9.47 -4.11
C GLN A 5 13.31 7.98 -4.14
N GLN A 6 14.23 7.19 -3.60
CA GLN A 6 14.09 5.75 -3.55
C GLN A 6 13.94 5.28 -2.10
N ARG A 7 12.93 4.49 -1.83
CA ARG A 7 12.67 3.91 -0.52
C ARG A 7 12.60 2.39 -0.65
N ASP A 8 13.18 1.70 0.30
CA ASP A 8 13.10 0.24 0.36
C ASP A 8 11.79 -0.19 1.02
N ALA A 9 11.18 -1.23 0.50
CA ALA A 9 9.92 -1.75 1.03
C ALA A 9 9.77 -3.23 0.70
N ILE A 10 8.68 -3.81 1.17
CA ILE A 10 8.30 -5.19 0.91
C ILE A 10 6.98 -5.16 0.15
N ALA A 11 6.87 -6.00 -0.89
CA ALA A 11 5.66 -6.08 -1.71
C ALA A 11 4.45 -6.49 -0.86
N PRO A 12 3.35 -5.74 -0.91
CA PRO A 12 2.20 -6.00 -0.04
C PRO A 12 1.25 -7.08 -0.55
N HIS A 13 1.35 -7.48 -1.82
CA HIS A 13 0.34 -8.34 -2.43
C HIS A 13 0.84 -9.72 -2.81
N ASP A 14 2.10 -10.06 -2.59
CA ASP A 14 2.56 -11.41 -2.83
C ASP A 14 2.81 -12.16 -1.51
N CYS A 15 2.89 -13.47 -1.61
CA CYS A 15 3.08 -14.32 -0.43
C CYS A 15 4.55 -14.52 -0.06
N LEU A 16 5.47 -14.03 -0.87
CA LEU A 16 6.90 -14.20 -0.67
C LEU A 16 7.54 -13.06 0.11
N GLY A 17 6.88 -11.90 0.16
CA GLY A 17 7.48 -10.71 0.70
C GLY A 17 8.60 -10.17 -0.19
N SER A 18 8.37 -10.09 -1.50
CA SER A 18 9.38 -9.63 -2.45
C SER A 18 9.91 -8.25 -2.06
N ASN A 19 11.21 -8.08 -2.15
CA ASN A 19 11.85 -6.81 -1.82
C ASN A 19 11.72 -5.85 -3.00
N VAL A 20 11.37 -4.61 -2.71
CA VAL A 20 11.13 -3.60 -3.75
C VAL A 20 11.80 -2.29 -3.40
N HIS A 21 12.05 -1.49 -4.44
CA HIS A 21 12.35 -0.08 -4.33
C HIS A 21 11.11 0.70 -4.76
N VAL A 22 10.65 1.63 -3.92
CA VAL A 22 9.56 2.52 -4.25
C VAL A 22 10.16 3.87 -4.64
N HIS A 23 9.88 4.31 -5.87
CA HIS A 23 10.37 5.59 -6.36
C HIS A 23 9.30 6.65 -6.17
N VAL A 24 9.64 7.71 -5.44
CA VAL A 24 8.71 8.74 -5.00
C VAL A 24 9.19 10.10 -5.45
N LYS A 25 8.29 10.93 -5.96
CA LYS A 25 8.54 12.33 -6.23
C LYS A 25 7.59 13.16 -5.36
N GLY A 26 8.15 13.91 -4.39
CA GLY A 26 7.33 14.56 -3.39
C GLY A 26 6.60 13.52 -2.54
N GLN A 27 5.27 13.55 -2.56
CA GLN A 27 4.44 12.58 -1.85
C GLN A 27 3.74 11.60 -2.79
N VAL A 28 4.18 11.52 -4.04
CA VAL A 28 3.52 10.71 -5.06
C VAL A 28 4.43 9.55 -5.45
N VAL A 29 3.91 8.32 -5.32
CA VAL A 29 4.61 7.12 -5.79
C VAL A 29 4.55 7.11 -7.31
N LYS A 30 5.72 7.04 -7.96
CA LYS A 30 5.84 7.07 -9.41
C LYS A 30 6.04 5.71 -10.02
N ARG A 31 6.75 4.82 -9.35
CA ARG A 31 6.92 3.43 -9.80
C ARG A 31 7.43 2.56 -8.68
N VAL A 32 7.27 1.26 -8.84
CA VAL A 32 7.78 0.24 -7.96
C VAL A 32 8.60 -0.73 -8.81
N VAL A 33 9.83 -1.00 -8.39
CA VAL A 33 10.73 -1.91 -9.11
C VAL A 33 11.31 -2.92 -8.13
N PRO A 34 11.72 -4.11 -8.60
CA PRO A 34 12.28 -5.11 -7.70
C PRO A 34 13.62 -4.66 -7.13
N ARG A 35 13.85 -5.01 -5.87
CA ARG A 35 15.15 -4.90 -5.20
C ARG A 35 15.72 -6.31 -5.07
N GLU A 36 16.96 -6.48 -5.50
CA GLU A 36 17.59 -7.79 -5.48
C GLU A 36 17.65 -8.36 -4.06
N ASN A 37 17.17 -9.60 -3.90
CA ASN A 37 17.33 -10.38 -2.70
C ASN A 37 17.32 -11.86 -3.08
N GLU A 38 18.51 -12.45 -3.18
CA GLU A 38 18.67 -13.84 -3.66
C GLU A 38 17.86 -14.84 -2.84
N ALA A 39 17.69 -14.58 -1.55
CA ALA A 39 17.01 -15.52 -0.67
C ALA A 39 15.47 -15.47 -0.81
N VAL A 40 14.91 -14.43 -1.41
CA VAL A 40 13.47 -14.21 -1.45
C VAL A 40 12.96 -14.14 -2.89
N ASN A 41 13.29 -13.08 -3.62
CA ASN A 41 12.71 -12.82 -4.94
C ASN A 41 13.75 -12.69 -6.05
N GLU A 42 15.02 -12.87 -5.74
CA GLU A 42 16.12 -12.58 -6.68
C GLU A 42 15.95 -11.15 -7.23
N THR A 43 15.56 -11.02 -8.50
CA THR A 43 15.27 -9.72 -9.13
C THR A 43 13.87 -9.68 -9.72
N TRP A 44 12.99 -10.58 -9.28
CA TRP A 44 11.64 -10.71 -9.83
C TRP A 44 10.62 -9.96 -8.98
N LEU A 45 9.59 -9.47 -9.64
CA LEU A 45 8.46 -8.82 -8.99
C LEU A 45 7.21 -9.07 -9.83
N SER A 46 6.11 -9.45 -9.17
CA SER A 46 4.85 -9.68 -9.87
C SER A 46 4.31 -8.36 -10.45
N ASP A 47 3.58 -8.45 -11.55
CA ASP A 47 2.94 -7.27 -12.12
C ASP A 47 1.93 -6.65 -11.16
N ARG A 48 1.26 -7.47 -10.35
CA ARG A 48 0.35 -6.96 -9.32
C ARG A 48 1.06 -5.98 -8.40
N ASP A 49 2.23 -6.36 -7.88
CA ASP A 49 2.97 -5.48 -6.98
C ASP A 49 3.64 -4.32 -7.70
N ARG A 50 4.03 -4.53 -8.95
CA ARG A 50 4.64 -3.47 -9.76
C ARG A 50 3.66 -2.33 -10.01
N PHE A 51 2.38 -2.63 -10.18
CA PHE A 51 1.37 -1.65 -10.60
C PHE A 51 0.32 -1.34 -9.53
N ALA A 52 0.32 -2.07 -8.40
CA ALA A 52 -0.71 -1.90 -7.37
C ALA A 52 -0.74 -0.50 -6.76
N TYR A 53 0.39 0.24 -6.80
CA TYR A 53 0.45 1.59 -6.25
C TYR A 53 -0.57 2.54 -6.92
N GLN A 54 -1.05 2.21 -8.11
CA GLN A 54 -2.06 3.02 -8.79
C GLN A 54 -3.36 3.07 -8.00
N GLY A 55 -3.62 2.07 -7.16
CA GLY A 55 -4.79 2.08 -6.28
C GLY A 55 -4.77 3.16 -5.22
N LEU A 56 -3.60 3.74 -4.92
CA LEU A 56 -3.49 4.82 -3.95
C LEU A 56 -4.29 6.06 -4.34
N LYS A 57 -4.56 6.23 -5.63
CA LYS A 57 -5.31 7.38 -6.15
C LYS A 57 -6.73 7.02 -6.58
N SER A 58 -7.18 5.80 -6.30
CA SER A 58 -8.52 5.37 -6.66
C SER A 58 -9.56 6.14 -5.85
N GLU A 59 -10.65 6.55 -6.51
CA GLU A 59 -11.78 7.16 -5.83
C GLU A 59 -12.47 6.19 -4.88
N GLN A 60 -12.29 4.89 -5.08
CA GLN A 60 -12.86 3.86 -4.23
C GLN A 60 -12.04 3.59 -2.98
N ARG A 61 -10.86 4.21 -2.87
CA ARG A 61 -9.99 4.01 -1.72
C ARG A 61 -10.61 4.66 -0.48
N LEU A 62 -10.66 3.89 0.60
CA LEU A 62 -11.12 4.42 1.89
C LEU A 62 -10.04 5.31 2.49
N LEU A 63 -10.39 6.54 2.82
CA LEU A 63 -9.46 7.51 3.39
C LEU A 63 -9.64 7.68 4.90
N THR A 64 -10.76 7.22 5.43
CA THR A 64 -11.07 7.28 6.86
C THR A 64 -11.65 5.95 7.30
N PRO A 65 -11.56 5.61 8.60
CA PRO A 65 -12.26 4.46 9.12
C PRO A 65 -13.77 4.62 9.00
N ARG A 66 -14.48 3.51 8.89
CA ARG A 66 -15.95 3.48 8.82
C ARG A 66 -16.50 2.42 9.75
N VAL A 67 -17.62 2.71 10.35
CA VAL A 67 -18.39 1.74 11.13
C VAL A 67 -19.78 1.60 10.53
N ARG A 68 -20.39 0.42 10.67
CA ARG A 68 -21.74 0.17 10.21
C ARG A 68 -22.69 0.21 11.39
N GLU A 69 -23.67 1.10 11.34
CA GLU A 69 -24.69 1.26 12.36
C GLU A 69 -26.06 1.29 11.69
N ASN A 70 -27.02 0.53 12.23
CA ASN A 70 -28.39 0.50 11.71
C ASN A 70 -28.46 0.28 10.20
N GLY A 71 -27.56 -0.57 9.68
CA GLY A 71 -27.51 -0.91 8.26
C GLY A 71 -26.85 0.14 7.37
N GLN A 72 -26.32 1.21 7.93
CA GLN A 72 -25.65 2.27 7.16
C GLN A 72 -24.22 2.45 7.59
N TRP A 73 -23.35 2.76 6.62
CA TRP A 73 -21.95 3.05 6.89
C TRP A 73 -21.78 4.52 7.28
N ARG A 74 -20.95 4.76 8.29
CA ARG A 74 -20.66 6.09 8.80
C ARG A 74 -19.16 6.26 8.97
N ASP A 75 -18.62 7.37 8.50
CA ASP A 75 -17.22 7.72 8.72
C ASP A 75 -17.01 8.03 10.20
N CYS A 76 -15.85 7.62 10.73
CA CYS A 76 -15.52 7.86 12.13
C CYS A 76 -14.01 8.09 12.28
N ASP A 77 -13.59 8.47 13.49
CA ASP A 77 -12.17 8.54 13.81
C ASP A 77 -11.63 7.16 14.21
N TRP A 78 -10.32 7.06 14.36
CA TRP A 78 -9.67 5.81 14.70
C TRP A 78 -10.05 5.32 16.09
N ASP A 79 -10.21 6.23 17.06
CA ASP A 79 -10.60 5.85 18.43
C ASP A 79 -11.97 5.20 18.44
N THR A 80 -12.93 5.74 17.71
CA THR A 80 -14.27 5.16 17.57
C THR A 80 -14.20 3.79 16.89
N ALA A 81 -13.41 3.66 15.82
CA ALA A 81 -13.26 2.40 15.09
C ALA A 81 -12.70 1.32 16.00
N PHE A 82 -11.65 1.61 16.76
CA PHE A 82 -11.05 0.64 17.69
C PHE A 82 -12.02 0.25 18.81
N ARG A 83 -12.80 1.19 19.30
CA ARG A 83 -13.79 0.93 20.35
C ARG A 83 -14.87 -0.04 19.88
N VAL A 84 -15.37 0.17 18.66
CA VAL A 84 -16.37 -0.71 18.05
C VAL A 84 -15.79 -2.11 17.79
N ALA A 85 -14.57 -2.17 17.27
CA ALA A 85 -13.94 -3.44 16.95
C ALA A 85 -13.63 -4.29 18.20
N SER A 86 -13.34 -3.63 19.33
CA SER A 86 -12.97 -4.34 20.57
C SER A 86 -14.16 -4.66 21.47
N ALA A 87 -15.34 -4.20 21.13
CA ALA A 87 -16.55 -4.43 21.91
C ALA A 87 -17.07 -5.85 21.78
#